data_7e7c77007258cf56362722242b4bdc71
#
_entry.id   7e7c77007258cf56362722242b4bdc71
#
_cell.length_a   1.000
_cell.length_b   1.000
_cell.length_c   1.000
_cell.angle_alpha   90.00
_cell.angle_beta   90.00
_cell.angle_gamma   90.00
#
_symmetry.space_group_name_H-M   'P 1'
#
loop_
_entity.id
_entity.type
_entity.pdbx_description
1 polymer ?
#
loop_
_entity_poly.entity_id
_entity_poly.type
_entity_poly.pdbx_seq_one_letter_code
_entity_poly.pdbx_strand_id
1 'polypeptide(L)'
;TADGSSLEEDASGEDQEAFGAKKNYFDTARLNRQESRDSALSLLKEAAADEKADQAAIDEANREIQQIAQNTTTEATIENLVMAKGYSDCVAFVNKESVSVVIAGTGEGLQNSDIAKVTDIVMEETGLTADKIKIMEAN
;
A
#
# COMPACT_ATOMS: atom_id res chain seq x y z
N THR A 1 -11.22 -20.95 -19.27
CA THR A 1 -11.16 -20.49 -19.23
C THR A 1 -11.04 -19.84 -18.73
N ALA A 2 -10.97 -19.88 -18.38
CA ALA A 2 -10.90 -19.37 -18.07
C ALA A 2 -10.78 -18.68 -17.52
N ASP A 3 -10.82 -18.68 -17.39
CA ASP A 3 -10.72 -18.10 -17.20
C ASP A 3 -10.65 -17.32 -17.23
N GLY A 4 -10.88 -17.33 -17.31
CA GLY A 4 -11.01 -16.70 -17.70
C GLY A 4 -10.51 -16.27 -18.19
N SER A 5 -10.45 -16.53 -18.63
CA SER A 5 -10.10 -16.27 -19.39
C SER A 5 -9.84 -16.21 -20.22
N SER A 6 -9.84 -16.24 -20.79
CA SER A 6 -9.70 -16.14 -21.82
C SER A 6 -9.83 -15.82 -22.45
N LEU A 7 -9.97 -15.54 -22.90
CA LEU A 7 -10.08 -15.19 -23.80
C LEU A 7 -10.00 -14.45 -24.35
N GLU A 8 -10.17 -14.04 -24.46
CA GLU A 8 -10.03 -13.49 -25.27
C GLU A 8 -9.07 -12.91 -25.69
N GLU A 9 -8.41 -13.24 -26.20
CA GLU A 9 -7.36 -12.72 -26.70
C GLU A 9 -7.55 -12.17 -27.97
N ASP A 10 -7.60 -10.92 -28.15
CA ASP A 10 -7.83 -10.33 -29.39
C ASP A 10 -6.56 -9.61 -29.79
N ALA A 11 -6.62 -8.74 -30.76
CA ALA A 11 -5.47 -8.08 -31.30
C ALA A 11 -4.77 -7.20 -30.29
N SER A 12 -5.53 -6.68 -29.34
CA SER A 12 -4.96 -5.84 -28.32
C SER A 12 -4.67 -6.62 -27.08
N GLY A 13 -4.56 -7.94 -27.21
CA GLY A 13 -4.41 -8.80 -26.06
C GLY A 13 -3.21 -8.51 -25.21
N GLU A 14 -2.09 -8.19 -25.86
CA GLU A 14 -0.89 -7.92 -25.09
C GLU A 14 -1.03 -6.70 -24.21
N ASP A 15 -1.60 -5.62 -24.73
CA ASP A 15 -1.81 -4.42 -23.93
C ASP A 15 -2.83 -4.67 -22.85
N GLN A 16 -3.88 -5.40 -23.19
CA GLN A 16 -4.91 -5.72 -22.20
C GLN A 16 -4.38 -6.63 -21.12
N GLU A 17 -3.54 -7.59 -21.49
CA GLU A 17 -2.95 -8.48 -20.50
C GLU A 17 -2.00 -7.72 -19.59
N ALA A 18 -1.20 -6.82 -20.11
CA ALA A 18 -0.29 -6.04 -19.30
C ALA A 18 -1.06 -5.13 -18.35
N PHE A 19 -2.14 -4.49 -18.84
CA PHE A 19 -2.96 -3.64 -18.01
C PHE A 19 -3.64 -4.47 -16.91
N GLY A 20 -4.15 -5.64 -17.27
CA GLY A 20 -4.79 -6.51 -16.31
C GLY A 20 -3.83 -7.04 -15.27
N ALA A 21 -2.58 -7.36 -15.69
CA ALA A 21 -1.59 -7.83 -14.75
C ALA A 21 -1.23 -6.75 -13.73
N LYS A 22 -1.07 -5.51 -14.19
CA LYS A 22 -0.78 -4.41 -13.26
C LYS A 22 -1.94 -4.18 -12.29
N LYS A 23 -3.16 -4.15 -12.83
CA LYS A 23 -4.32 -3.98 -11.98
C LYS A 23 -4.42 -5.11 -10.96
N ASN A 24 -4.18 -6.35 -11.40
CA ASN A 24 -4.22 -7.49 -10.49
C ASN A 24 -3.18 -7.36 -9.39
N TYR A 25 -1.99 -6.87 -9.74
CA TYR A 25 -0.97 -6.67 -8.72
C TYR A 25 -1.45 -5.72 -7.63
N PHE A 26 -1.99 -4.56 -8.02
CA PHE A 26 -2.41 -3.57 -7.06
C PHE A 26 -3.61 -4.05 -6.25
N ASP A 27 -4.57 -4.69 -6.89
CA ASP A 27 -5.72 -5.25 -6.19
C ASP A 27 -5.29 -6.30 -5.18
N THR A 28 -4.38 -7.19 -5.59
CA THR A 28 -3.88 -8.25 -4.72
C THR A 28 -3.08 -7.66 -3.56
N ALA A 29 -2.26 -6.67 -3.85
CA ALA A 29 -1.46 -6.03 -2.79
C ALA A 29 -2.35 -5.37 -1.75
N ARG A 30 -3.41 -4.70 -2.20
CA ARG A 30 -4.35 -4.06 -1.27
C ARG A 30 -5.10 -5.10 -0.45
N LEU A 31 -5.51 -6.18 -1.08
CA LEU A 31 -6.21 -7.23 -0.37
C LEU A 31 -5.31 -7.89 0.66
N ASN A 32 -4.07 -8.20 0.28
CA ASN A 32 -3.12 -8.80 1.21
C ASN A 32 -2.86 -7.88 2.39
N ARG A 33 -2.71 -6.59 2.11
CA ARG A 33 -2.49 -5.60 3.16
C ARG A 33 -3.67 -5.58 4.13
N GLN A 34 -4.89 -5.58 3.59
CA GLN A 34 -6.08 -5.56 4.41
C GLN A 34 -6.20 -6.83 5.25
N GLU A 35 -5.95 -7.98 4.64
CA GLU A 35 -6.05 -9.24 5.37
C GLU A 35 -5.02 -9.33 6.49
N SER A 36 -3.79 -8.89 6.22
CA SER A 36 -2.76 -8.86 7.26
C SER A 36 -3.16 -7.95 8.41
N ARG A 37 -3.73 -6.81 8.08
CA ARG A 37 -4.14 -5.85 9.11
C ARG A 37 -5.33 -6.35 9.90
N ASP A 38 -6.28 -6.99 9.23
CA ASP A 38 -7.43 -7.56 9.92
C ASP A 38 -6.98 -8.62 10.91
N SER A 39 -6.02 -9.45 10.51
CA SER A 39 -5.48 -10.46 11.40
C SER A 39 -4.75 -9.84 12.59
N ALA A 40 -3.94 -8.83 12.32
CA ALA A 40 -3.20 -8.15 13.38
C ALA A 40 -4.16 -7.46 14.35
N LEU A 41 -5.20 -6.80 13.82
CA LEU A 41 -6.17 -6.13 14.67
C LEU A 41 -6.93 -7.11 15.53
N SER A 42 -7.27 -8.28 14.97
CA SER A 42 -7.97 -9.30 15.74
C SER A 42 -7.14 -9.76 16.92
N LEU A 43 -5.86 -10.04 16.69
CA LEU A 43 -4.96 -10.46 17.76
C LEU A 43 -4.77 -9.35 18.80
N LEU A 44 -4.64 -8.11 18.34
CA LEU A 44 -4.44 -6.99 19.26
C LEU A 44 -5.66 -6.72 20.09
N LYS A 45 -6.85 -6.86 19.50
CA LYS A 45 -8.08 -6.68 20.24
C LYS A 45 -8.25 -7.75 21.31
N GLU A 46 -7.85 -8.98 21.00
CA GLU A 46 -7.86 -10.03 22.00
C GLU A 46 -6.90 -9.70 23.15
N ALA A 47 -5.71 -9.21 22.80
CA ALA A 47 -4.73 -8.86 23.83
C ALA A 47 -5.23 -7.70 24.69
N ALA A 48 -5.89 -6.73 24.08
CA ALA A 48 -6.41 -5.58 24.82
C ALA A 48 -7.58 -5.95 25.72
N ALA A 49 -8.29 -7.02 25.39
CA ALA A 49 -9.45 -7.47 26.17
C ALA A 49 -9.09 -8.55 27.18
N ASP A 50 -7.83 -8.96 27.28
CA ASP A 50 -7.42 -10.02 28.17
C ASP A 50 -7.41 -9.54 29.61
N GLU A 51 -8.33 -10.03 30.41
CA GLU A 51 -8.46 -9.60 31.79
C GLU A 51 -7.29 -10.02 32.66
N LYS A 52 -6.51 -10.99 32.20
CA LYS A 52 -5.37 -11.50 32.95
C LYS A 52 -4.07 -10.81 32.59
N ALA A 53 -4.07 -9.98 31.54
CA ALA A 53 -2.87 -9.27 31.14
C ALA A 53 -2.66 -8.07 32.06
N ASP A 54 -1.39 -7.64 32.20
CA ASP A 54 -1.17 -6.46 33.01
C ASP A 54 -1.52 -5.21 32.17
N GLN A 55 -1.62 -4.09 32.88
CA GLN A 55 -2.09 -2.87 32.22
C GLN A 55 -1.13 -2.39 31.15
N ALA A 56 0.17 -2.60 31.34
CA ALA A 56 1.16 -2.19 30.35
C ALA A 56 0.96 -2.94 29.03
N ALA A 57 0.63 -4.24 29.10
CA ALA A 57 0.39 -5.02 27.89
C ALA A 57 -0.88 -4.56 27.18
N ILE A 58 -1.92 -4.26 27.95
CA ILE A 58 -3.18 -3.77 27.40
C ILE A 58 -2.96 -2.43 26.72
N ASP A 59 -2.24 -1.53 27.37
CA ASP A 59 -1.96 -0.22 26.82
C ASP A 59 -1.16 -0.32 25.52
N GLU A 60 -0.18 -1.23 25.50
CA GLU A 60 0.62 -1.43 24.29
C GLU A 60 -0.23 -1.95 23.15
N ALA A 61 -1.13 -2.90 23.42
CA ALA A 61 -2.02 -3.42 22.38
C ALA A 61 -2.90 -2.32 21.82
N ASN A 62 -3.41 -1.46 22.69
CA ASN A 62 -4.26 -0.33 22.23
C ASN A 62 -3.46 0.67 21.41
N ARG A 63 -2.21 0.91 21.78
CA ARG A 63 -1.36 1.82 20.98
C ARG A 63 -1.12 1.27 19.59
N GLU A 64 -0.89 -0.03 19.49
CA GLU A 64 -0.65 -0.65 18.18
C GLU A 64 -1.91 -0.64 17.32
N ILE A 65 -3.09 -0.83 17.94
CA ILE A 65 -4.34 -0.72 17.20
C ILE A 65 -4.47 0.68 16.60
N GLN A 66 -4.19 1.71 17.40
CA GLN A 66 -4.26 3.08 16.92
C GLN A 66 -3.23 3.34 15.82
N GLN A 67 -2.04 2.76 15.95
CA GLN A 67 -1.00 2.94 14.96
C GLN A 67 -1.42 2.33 13.61
N ILE A 68 -2.05 1.16 13.64
CA ILE A 68 -2.54 0.53 12.40
C ILE A 68 -3.60 1.42 11.75
N ALA A 69 -4.51 1.97 12.54
CA ALA A 69 -5.52 2.86 12.01
C ALA A 69 -4.89 4.10 11.37
N GLN A 70 -3.91 4.68 12.03
CA GLN A 70 -3.20 5.84 11.52
C GLN A 70 -2.46 5.51 10.23
N ASN A 71 -1.78 4.37 10.20
CA ASN A 71 -1.07 3.95 9.01
C ASN A 71 -2.02 3.78 7.83
N THR A 72 -3.18 3.20 8.07
CA THR A 72 -4.17 3.00 7.03
C THR A 72 -4.64 4.33 6.45
N THR A 73 -4.89 5.30 7.31
CA THR A 73 -5.31 6.63 6.86
C THR A 73 -4.20 7.32 6.08
N THR A 74 -2.96 7.24 6.57
CA THR A 74 -1.83 7.85 5.89
C THR A 74 -1.61 7.23 4.52
N GLU A 75 -1.76 5.90 4.41
CA GLU A 75 -1.64 5.23 3.13
C GLU A 75 -2.66 5.74 2.13
N ALA A 76 -3.91 5.88 2.56
CA ALA A 76 -4.94 6.37 1.66
C ALA A 76 -4.63 7.79 1.20
N THR A 77 -4.16 8.62 2.09
CA THR A 77 -3.81 9.99 1.73
C THR A 77 -2.67 10.02 0.73
N ILE A 78 -1.62 9.24 0.97
CA ILE A 78 -0.49 9.17 0.05
C ILE A 78 -0.96 8.69 -1.33
N GLU A 79 -1.76 7.62 -1.35
CA GLU A 79 -2.23 7.06 -2.61
C GLU A 79 -3.05 8.08 -3.39
N ASN A 80 -3.93 8.79 -2.70
CA ASN A 80 -4.74 9.81 -3.37
C ASN A 80 -3.89 10.95 -3.93
N LEU A 81 -2.90 11.39 -3.16
CA LEU A 81 -2.04 12.48 -3.61
C LEU A 81 -1.15 12.05 -4.78
N VAL A 82 -0.65 10.82 -4.75
CA VAL A 82 0.15 10.31 -5.86
C VAL A 82 -0.69 10.22 -7.13
N MET A 83 -1.90 9.68 -7.00
CA MET A 83 -2.76 9.54 -8.17
C MET A 83 -3.20 10.90 -8.71
N ALA A 84 -3.30 11.89 -7.84
CA ALA A 84 -3.62 13.26 -8.28
C ALA A 84 -2.50 13.86 -9.15
N LYS A 85 -1.29 13.31 -9.06
CA LYS A 85 -0.19 13.76 -9.92
C LYS A 85 -0.24 13.13 -11.31
N GLY A 86 -1.18 12.23 -11.56
CA GLY A 86 -1.39 11.65 -12.89
C GLY A 86 -0.99 10.19 -13.02
N TYR A 87 -0.56 9.56 -11.96
CA TYR A 87 -0.23 8.14 -12.03
C TYR A 87 -1.52 7.32 -11.99
N SER A 88 -1.54 6.22 -12.76
CA SER A 88 -2.77 5.46 -12.94
C SER A 88 -3.14 4.61 -11.74
N ASP A 89 -2.16 4.22 -10.94
CA ASP A 89 -2.45 3.45 -9.73
C ASP A 89 -1.22 3.47 -8.83
N CYS A 90 -1.45 3.26 -7.55
CA CYS A 90 -0.36 3.07 -6.62
C CYS A 90 -0.87 2.41 -5.34
N VAL A 91 0.04 1.80 -4.61
CA VAL A 91 -0.27 1.25 -3.30
C VAL A 91 0.87 1.63 -2.37
N ALA A 92 0.51 2.08 -1.17
CA ALA A 92 1.49 2.50 -0.17
C ALA A 92 1.43 1.57 1.03
N PHE A 93 2.60 1.27 1.57
CA PHE A 93 2.72 0.46 2.78
C PHE A 93 3.46 1.31 3.80
N VAL A 94 2.72 1.80 4.80
CA VAL A 94 3.27 2.68 5.81
C VAL A 94 3.53 1.88 7.08
N ASN A 95 4.76 1.91 7.54
CA ASN A 95 5.14 1.35 8.82
C ASN A 95 5.62 2.48 9.71
N LYS A 96 5.89 2.13 10.96
CA LYS A 96 6.29 3.14 11.93
C LYS A 96 7.54 3.90 11.50
N GLU A 97 8.49 3.20 10.86
CA GLU A 97 9.79 3.77 10.55
C GLU A 97 10.12 3.78 9.07
N SER A 98 9.21 3.33 8.23
CA SER A 98 9.53 3.26 6.81
C SER A 98 8.24 3.26 5.99
N VAL A 99 8.37 3.65 4.73
CA VAL A 99 7.26 3.65 3.80
C VAL A 99 7.74 3.10 2.48
N SER A 100 6.93 2.22 1.89
CA SER A 100 7.17 1.75 0.52
C SER A 100 5.98 2.14 -0.32
N VAL A 101 6.22 2.67 -1.50
CA VAL A 101 5.17 3.04 -2.44
C VAL A 101 5.46 2.36 -3.76
N VAL A 102 4.48 1.62 -4.27
CA VAL A 102 4.58 0.97 -5.57
C VAL A 102 3.64 1.70 -6.51
N ILE A 103 4.15 2.12 -7.65
CA ILE A 103 3.43 2.96 -8.59
C ILE A 103 3.30 2.20 -9.91
N ALA A 104 2.14 2.32 -10.54
CA ALA A 104 1.94 1.73 -11.85
C ALA A 104 2.92 2.37 -12.83
N GLY A 105 3.62 1.52 -13.59
CA GLY A 105 4.63 2.01 -14.51
C GLY A 105 4.04 2.86 -15.59
N THR A 106 4.80 3.86 -16.00
CA THR A 106 4.47 4.65 -17.17
C THR A 106 5.10 3.97 -18.37
N GLY A 107 4.75 4.40 -19.56
CA GLY A 107 5.33 3.80 -20.77
C GLY A 107 6.82 3.99 -20.85
N GLU A 108 7.36 4.95 -20.14
CA GLU A 108 8.78 5.28 -20.18
C GLU A 108 9.52 4.90 -18.90
N GLY A 109 8.81 4.30 -17.94
CA GLY A 109 9.39 3.99 -16.65
C GLY A 109 9.43 5.21 -15.74
N LEU A 110 9.73 4.97 -14.47
CA LEU A 110 9.82 6.07 -13.52
C LEU A 110 11.12 6.84 -13.72
N GLN A 111 10.98 8.15 -13.80
CA GLN A 111 12.13 9.04 -13.94
C GLN A 111 12.51 9.58 -12.57
N ASN A 112 13.69 10.19 -12.48
CA ASN A 112 14.10 10.80 -11.22
C ASN A 112 13.11 11.84 -10.73
N SER A 113 12.49 12.56 -11.66
CA SER A 113 11.48 13.56 -11.28
C SER A 113 10.24 12.91 -10.67
N ASP A 114 9.88 11.72 -11.17
CA ASP A 114 8.75 11.00 -10.58
C ASP A 114 9.07 10.57 -9.16
N ILE A 115 10.26 10.04 -8.97
CA ILE A 115 10.68 9.59 -7.64
C ILE A 115 10.71 10.77 -6.68
N ALA A 116 11.21 11.91 -7.12
CA ALA A 116 11.29 13.10 -6.28
C ALA A 116 9.90 13.58 -5.87
N LYS A 117 8.95 13.60 -6.82
CA LYS A 117 7.59 14.03 -6.52
C LYS A 117 6.93 13.15 -5.46
N VAL A 118 7.08 11.85 -5.62
CA VAL A 118 6.43 10.91 -4.71
C VAL A 118 7.12 10.94 -3.35
N THR A 119 8.45 11.02 -3.35
CA THR A 119 9.19 11.12 -2.11
C THR A 119 8.76 12.35 -1.32
N ASP A 120 8.59 13.49 -2.00
CA ASP A 120 8.15 14.71 -1.32
C ASP A 120 6.77 14.54 -0.68
N ILE A 121 5.86 13.89 -1.39
CA ILE A 121 4.53 13.63 -0.84
C ILE A 121 4.64 12.79 0.44
N VAL A 122 5.43 11.72 0.37
CA VAL A 122 5.55 10.83 1.52
C VAL A 122 6.22 11.54 2.70
N MET A 123 7.25 12.33 2.43
CA MET A 123 7.95 13.07 3.49
C MET A 123 7.00 14.04 4.18
N GLU A 124 6.16 14.71 3.41
CA GLU A 124 5.19 15.64 3.96
C GLU A 124 4.16 14.94 4.83
N GLU A 125 3.70 13.76 4.38
CA GLU A 125 2.62 13.07 5.07
C GLU A 125 3.09 12.27 6.28
N THR A 126 4.35 11.85 6.29
CA THR A 126 4.85 10.97 7.35
C THR A 126 5.90 11.61 8.24
N GLY A 127 6.58 12.64 7.76
CA GLY A 127 7.69 13.22 8.49
C GLY A 127 8.97 12.41 8.43
N LEU A 128 8.97 11.31 7.68
CA LEU A 128 10.17 10.48 7.55
C LEU A 128 11.13 11.10 6.55
N THR A 129 12.41 10.80 6.72
CA THR A 129 13.44 11.27 5.79
C THR A 129 13.48 10.34 4.57
N ALA A 130 14.09 10.83 3.49
CA ALA A 130 14.08 10.12 2.21
C ALA A 130 14.71 8.73 2.30
N ASP A 131 15.68 8.55 3.19
CA ASP A 131 16.35 7.27 3.34
C ASP A 131 15.42 6.19 3.91
N LYS A 132 14.27 6.57 4.46
CA LYS A 132 13.28 5.64 4.98
C LYS A 132 12.16 5.36 3.99
N ILE A 133 12.25 5.93 2.80
CA ILE A 133 11.17 5.85 1.81
C ILE A 133 11.69 5.12 0.58
N LYS A 134 10.94 4.11 0.14
CA LYS A 134 11.29 3.35 -1.05
C LYS A 134 10.17 3.51 -2.08
N ILE A 135 10.54 3.89 -3.29
CA ILE A 135 9.60 4.06 -4.39
C ILE A 135 9.93 2.99 -5.43
N MET A 136 8.93 2.23 -5.84
CA MET A 136 9.10 1.14 -6.80
C MET A 136 8.08 1.25 -7.90
N GLU A 137 8.39 0.64 -9.02
CA GLU A 137 7.49 0.60 -10.16
C GLU A 137 7.02 -0.83 -10.37
N ALA A 138 5.71 -0.99 -10.59
CA ALA A 138 5.14 -2.29 -10.96
C ALA A 138 4.86 -2.26 -12.45
N ASN A 139 5.42 -3.21 -13.19
CA ASN A 139 5.26 -3.30 -14.65
C ASN A 139 4.38 -4.47 -15.05
#